data_0ae8368f562a77fdab43ecb6ed672bff
#
_entry.id   0ae8368f562a77fdab43ecb6ed672bff
#
_cell.length_a   1.000
_cell.length_b   1.000
_cell.length_c   1.000
_cell.angle_alpha   90.00
_cell.angle_beta   90.00
_cell.angle_gamma   90.00
#
_symmetry.space_group_name_H-M   'P 1'
#
loop_
_entity.id
_entity.type
_entity.pdbx_description
1 polymer ?
#
loop_
_entity_poly.entity_id
_entity_poly.type
_entity_poly.pdbx_seq_one_letter_code
_entity_poly.pdbx_strand_id
1 'polypeptide(L)'
;TGNGDGAVEEHIYQSSPTEINGTPDANGWHFTWSNCCRNLAVTNLLNNTGQYGFTLRAVMYPYTDSLGTVYPNGGVCYDSSPKFYEKPRTILEVGNGFDPSAIFNGFTYSHNAFDEEQDSLSYIWGMPLDDLSYDYLNPNSTAIPFSQPYTYTNPINGIEMDTASGRTSY
;
A
#
# COMPACT_ATOMS: atom_id res chain seq x y z
N THR A 1 -18.80 -15.67 -9.26
CA THR A 1 -17.86 -16.76 -9.53
C THR A 1 -17.60 -16.81 -11.02
N GLY A 2 -16.69 -15.98 -11.51
CA GLY A 2 -16.23 -16.03 -12.90
C GLY A 2 -15.00 -16.92 -12.99
N ASN A 3 -14.97 -17.80 -13.99
CA ASN A 3 -13.81 -18.61 -14.34
C ASN A 3 -13.10 -18.02 -15.57
N GLY A 4 -13.10 -16.71 -15.71
CA GLY A 4 -12.49 -16.03 -16.84
C GLY A 4 -11.27 -15.21 -16.46
N ASP A 5 -10.60 -14.69 -17.47
CA ASP A 5 -9.55 -13.68 -17.30
C ASP A 5 -10.12 -12.52 -16.51
N GLY A 6 -9.42 -12.11 -15.45
CA GLY A 6 -9.87 -11.06 -14.56
C GLY A 6 -10.74 -11.49 -13.37
N ALA A 7 -10.89 -12.80 -13.12
CA ALA A 7 -11.53 -13.28 -11.90
C ALA A 7 -10.69 -12.91 -10.67
N VAL A 8 -11.36 -12.38 -9.64
CA VAL A 8 -10.74 -12.02 -8.35
C VAL A 8 -11.35 -12.88 -7.27
N GLU A 9 -10.51 -13.45 -6.43
CA GLU A 9 -10.91 -14.08 -5.17
C GLU A 9 -10.58 -13.13 -4.03
N GLU A 10 -11.59 -12.79 -3.23
CA GLU A 10 -11.43 -11.94 -2.06
C GLU A 10 -11.30 -12.81 -0.81
N HIS A 11 -10.19 -12.68 -0.12
CA HIS A 11 -9.96 -13.33 1.17
C HIS A 11 -10.04 -12.29 2.28
N ILE A 12 -10.97 -12.47 3.21
CA ILE A 12 -11.12 -11.60 4.37
C ILE A 12 -10.54 -12.32 5.59
N TYR A 13 -9.53 -11.73 6.19
CA TYR A 13 -8.91 -12.23 7.42
C TYR A 13 -9.34 -11.35 8.60
N GLN A 14 -9.82 -11.98 9.65
CA GLN A 14 -10.23 -11.29 10.86
C GLN A 14 -9.73 -12.05 12.08
N SER A 15 -9.02 -11.38 12.97
CA SER A 15 -8.70 -11.91 14.30
C SER A 15 -9.81 -11.58 15.29
N SER A 16 -9.83 -12.29 16.41
CA SER A 16 -10.57 -11.81 17.59
C SER A 16 -9.99 -10.47 18.04
N PRO A 17 -10.82 -9.56 18.59
CA PRO A 17 -10.30 -8.34 19.18
C PRO A 17 -9.20 -8.64 20.20
N THR A 18 -8.06 -7.97 20.03
CA THR A 18 -6.91 -8.13 20.92
C THR A 18 -6.56 -6.77 21.49
N GLU A 19 -6.55 -6.67 22.82
CA GLU A 19 -6.13 -5.47 23.50
C GLU A 19 -4.61 -5.35 23.44
N ILE A 20 -4.11 -4.19 23.00
CA ILE A 20 -2.69 -3.86 22.98
C ILE A 20 -2.45 -2.85 24.09
N ASN A 21 -1.69 -3.25 25.10
CA ASN A 21 -1.37 -2.42 26.25
C ASN A 21 0.00 -1.77 26.11
N GLY A 22 0.13 -0.56 26.65
CA GLY A 22 1.38 0.19 26.68
C GLY A 22 1.41 1.34 25.69
N THR A 23 2.54 2.04 25.67
CA THR A 23 2.79 3.16 24.76
C THR A 23 3.75 2.69 23.68
N PRO A 24 3.44 2.89 22.39
CA PRO A 24 4.41 2.64 21.34
C PRO A 24 5.59 3.60 21.51
N ASP A 25 6.75 3.16 21.11
CA ASP A 25 7.91 4.05 20.97
C ASP A 25 7.75 4.98 19.75
N ALA A 26 8.79 5.72 19.42
CA ALA A 26 8.77 6.64 18.27
C ALA A 26 8.56 5.95 16.92
N ASN A 27 8.77 4.63 16.83
CA ASN A 27 8.53 3.85 15.63
C ASN A 27 7.06 3.42 15.49
N GLY A 28 6.29 3.44 16.58
CA GLY A 28 4.89 3.05 16.60
C GLY A 28 4.66 1.54 16.79
N TRP A 29 3.39 1.15 16.86
CA TRP A 29 2.96 -0.25 16.79
C TRP A 29 2.85 -0.68 15.33
N HIS A 30 3.54 -1.77 14.96
CA HIS A 30 3.53 -2.28 13.60
C HIS A 30 2.63 -3.50 13.48
N PHE A 31 1.68 -3.44 12.56
CA PHE A 31 0.80 -4.54 12.18
C PHE A 31 1.19 -4.98 10.79
N THR A 32 1.59 -6.23 10.64
CA THR A 32 2.05 -6.75 9.35
C THR A 32 1.29 -7.99 8.96
N TRP A 33 1.08 -8.13 7.67
CA TRP A 33 0.61 -9.36 7.05
C TRP A 33 1.49 -9.68 5.85
N SER A 34 2.02 -10.89 5.81
CA SER A 34 2.96 -11.32 4.78
C SER A 34 2.47 -12.58 4.10
N ASN A 35 2.72 -12.70 2.82
CA ASN A 35 2.43 -13.88 2.04
C ASN A 35 3.42 -14.03 0.87
N CYS A 36 3.70 -15.26 0.47
CA CYS A 36 4.36 -15.61 -0.79
C CYS A 36 3.28 -15.73 -1.88
N CYS A 37 3.50 -15.57 -3.14
CA CYS A 37 4.67 -15.07 -3.82
C CYS A 37 4.18 -14.06 -4.85
N ARG A 38 5.04 -13.15 -5.32
CA ARG A 38 4.66 -12.20 -6.37
C ARG A 38 4.51 -12.92 -7.71
N ASN A 39 3.69 -12.33 -8.58
CA ASN A 39 3.51 -12.85 -9.92
C ASN A 39 4.81 -12.74 -10.73
N LEU A 40 5.18 -13.81 -11.41
CA LEU A 40 6.36 -13.86 -12.30
C LEU A 40 6.29 -12.88 -13.46
N ALA A 41 5.09 -12.40 -13.82
CA ALA A 41 4.90 -11.39 -14.86
C ALA A 41 5.32 -9.97 -14.46
N VAL A 42 5.65 -9.74 -13.18
CA VAL A 42 6.17 -8.44 -12.72
C VAL A 42 7.60 -8.27 -13.25
N THR A 43 7.83 -7.28 -14.09
CA THR A 43 9.11 -7.08 -14.81
C THR A 43 9.92 -5.86 -14.33
N ASN A 44 9.32 -5.00 -13.54
CA ASN A 44 9.94 -3.78 -13.04
C ASN A 44 10.71 -3.95 -11.71
N LEU A 45 10.67 -5.14 -11.11
CA LEU A 45 11.49 -5.47 -9.95
C LEU A 45 12.74 -6.24 -10.38
N LEU A 46 13.83 -6.07 -9.62
CA LEU A 46 15.11 -6.71 -9.91
C LEU A 46 15.04 -8.22 -9.65
N ASN A 47 15.63 -9.01 -10.54
CA ASN A 47 15.71 -10.47 -10.48
C ASN A 47 14.35 -11.20 -10.60
N ASN A 48 14.38 -12.50 -10.30
CA ASN A 48 13.22 -13.37 -10.44
C ASN A 48 12.13 -13.04 -9.40
N THR A 49 11.16 -12.27 -9.81
CA THR A 49 10.08 -11.76 -8.94
C THR A 49 9.23 -12.85 -8.29
N GLY A 50 9.15 -14.04 -8.87
CA GLY A 50 8.43 -15.17 -8.28
C GLY A 50 9.08 -15.74 -7.00
N GLN A 51 10.27 -15.29 -6.65
CA GLN A 51 10.94 -15.63 -5.39
C GLN A 51 10.61 -14.64 -4.26
N TYR A 52 10.04 -13.48 -4.59
CA TYR A 52 9.68 -12.48 -3.60
C TYR A 52 8.23 -12.66 -3.15
N GLY A 53 8.04 -12.57 -1.85
CA GLY A 53 6.72 -12.41 -1.26
C GLY A 53 6.26 -10.94 -1.23
N PHE A 54 5.34 -10.66 -0.37
CA PHE A 54 4.92 -9.29 -0.09
C PHE A 54 4.48 -9.16 1.37
N THR A 55 4.74 -7.99 1.93
CA THR A 55 4.31 -7.61 3.27
C THR A 55 3.48 -6.33 3.18
N LEU A 56 2.27 -6.41 3.69
CA LEU A 56 1.45 -5.23 3.99
C LEU A 56 1.75 -4.78 5.41
N ARG A 57 1.77 -3.48 5.62
CA ARG A 57 2.12 -2.87 6.91
C ARG A 57 1.18 -1.72 7.22
N ALA A 58 0.64 -1.72 8.43
CA ALA A 58 0.04 -0.56 9.06
C ALA A 58 0.88 -0.18 10.29
N VAL A 59 1.00 1.11 10.58
CA VAL A 59 1.73 1.61 11.75
C VAL A 59 0.83 2.57 12.49
N MET A 60 0.66 2.33 13.79
CA MET A 60 -0.05 3.22 14.68
C MET A 60 0.95 3.95 15.57
N TYR A 61 1.05 5.26 15.39
CA TYR A 61 1.89 6.13 16.21
C TYR A 61 1.16 6.59 17.47
N PRO A 62 1.89 7.02 18.53
CA PRO A 62 1.25 7.68 19.66
C PRO A 62 0.59 8.98 19.20
N TYR A 63 -0.64 9.21 19.65
CA TYR A 63 -1.34 10.46 19.40
C TYR A 63 -0.77 11.58 20.28
N THR A 64 -0.56 12.74 19.68
CA THR A 64 -0.16 13.94 20.38
C THR A 64 -1.19 15.03 20.12
N ASP A 65 -1.80 15.55 21.18
CA ASP A 65 -2.78 16.62 21.04
C ASP A 65 -2.14 17.97 20.68
N SER A 66 -2.96 18.98 20.43
CA SER A 66 -2.52 20.34 20.08
C SER A 66 -1.73 21.05 21.21
N LEU A 67 -1.77 20.52 22.43
CA LEU A 67 -1.04 21.02 23.59
C LEU A 67 0.29 20.27 23.80
N GLY A 68 0.58 19.28 22.96
CA GLY A 68 1.79 18.45 23.04
C GLY A 68 1.69 17.29 24.04
N THR A 69 0.50 16.98 24.56
CA THR A 69 0.30 15.82 25.43
C THR A 69 0.28 14.55 24.58
N VAL A 70 1.13 13.59 24.92
CA VAL A 70 1.22 12.29 24.27
C VAL A 70 0.26 11.31 24.92
N TYR A 71 -0.63 10.73 24.12
CA TYR A 71 -1.56 9.68 24.55
C TYR A 71 -1.10 8.35 23.97
N PRO A 72 -0.81 7.37 24.82
CA PRO A 72 -0.23 6.10 24.38
C PRO A 72 -1.12 5.31 23.42
N ASN A 73 -2.42 5.38 23.56
CA ASN A 73 -3.37 4.61 22.75
C ASN A 73 -4.48 5.53 22.20
N GLY A 74 -4.12 6.68 21.65
CA GLY A 74 -5.11 7.64 21.16
C GLY A 74 -5.88 8.37 22.27
N GLY A 75 -5.65 8.04 23.55
CA GLY A 75 -6.36 8.64 24.68
C GLY A 75 -7.86 8.39 24.62
N VAL A 76 -8.66 9.45 24.66
CA VAL A 76 -10.11 9.41 24.44
C VAL A 76 -10.50 9.49 22.97
N CYS A 77 -9.52 9.69 22.09
CA CYS A 77 -9.75 9.69 20.66
C CYS A 77 -9.78 8.25 20.15
N TYR A 78 -10.73 7.99 19.30
CA TYR A 78 -10.88 6.75 18.59
C TYR A 78 -10.33 6.98 17.19
N ASP A 79 -9.43 6.12 16.75
CA ASP A 79 -8.81 6.23 15.44
C ASP A 79 -8.80 4.87 14.78
N SER A 80 -9.32 4.78 13.58
CA SER A 80 -9.31 3.59 12.74
C SER A 80 -8.43 3.79 11.51
N SER A 81 -7.85 2.72 11.02
CA SER A 81 -7.06 2.82 9.78
C SER A 81 -7.97 3.15 8.58
N PRO A 82 -7.50 3.95 7.62
CA PRO A 82 -8.24 4.26 6.41
C PRO A 82 -8.70 3.00 5.68
N LYS A 83 -9.88 3.04 5.12
CA LYS A 83 -10.48 1.97 4.31
C LYS A 83 -10.41 2.33 2.84
N PHE A 84 -10.07 1.36 2.01
CA PHE A 84 -10.06 1.49 0.56
C PHE A 84 -11.34 0.88 -0.01
N TYR A 85 -12.15 1.69 -0.69
CA TYR A 85 -13.41 1.22 -1.29
C TYR A 85 -13.22 0.63 -2.67
N GLU A 86 -12.22 1.11 -3.42
CA GLU A 86 -11.91 0.54 -4.71
C GLU A 86 -11.15 -0.76 -4.55
N LYS A 87 -11.76 -1.84 -5.02
CA LYS A 87 -11.08 -3.14 -5.07
C LYS A 87 -10.00 -3.11 -6.15
N PRO A 88 -8.87 -3.79 -5.94
CA PRO A 88 -7.86 -3.92 -6.98
C PRO A 88 -8.49 -4.47 -8.26
N ARG A 89 -8.27 -3.80 -9.37
CA ARG A 89 -8.68 -4.29 -10.68
C ARG A 89 -7.66 -5.28 -11.20
N THR A 90 -8.14 -6.40 -11.70
CA THR A 90 -7.27 -7.48 -12.22
C THR A 90 -6.74 -7.18 -13.62
N ILE A 91 -7.43 -6.35 -14.37
CA ILE A 91 -7.01 -5.91 -15.70
C ILE A 91 -7.05 -4.38 -15.69
N LEU A 92 -5.88 -3.80 -15.80
CA LEU A 92 -5.71 -2.41 -16.16
C LEU A 92 -5.33 -2.43 -17.65
N GLU A 93 -6.27 -2.12 -18.52
CA GLU A 93 -5.94 -1.82 -19.90
C GLU A 93 -5.21 -0.49 -19.94
N VAL A 94 -3.92 -0.61 -19.76
CA VAL A 94 -3.03 0.45 -20.14
C VAL A 94 -2.90 0.34 -21.63
N GLY A 95 -3.34 1.36 -22.34
CA GLY A 95 -3.25 1.38 -23.78
C GLY A 95 -1.87 0.94 -24.24
N ASN A 96 -1.80 -0.15 -24.93
CA ASN A 96 -0.55 -0.58 -25.53
C ASN A 96 -0.15 0.52 -26.54
N GLY A 97 0.98 1.14 -26.34
CA GLY A 97 1.53 2.24 -27.14
C GLY A 97 1.83 1.83 -28.60
N PHE A 98 1.02 0.98 -29.21
CA PHE A 98 1.17 0.52 -30.58
C PHE A 98 0.42 1.38 -31.59
N ASP A 99 -0.45 2.27 -31.14
CA ASP A 99 -1.09 3.23 -32.04
C ASP A 99 -0.73 4.66 -31.64
N PRO A 100 0.27 5.26 -32.30
CA PRO A 100 0.63 6.66 -32.02
C PRO A 100 -0.47 7.66 -32.41
N SER A 101 -1.55 7.22 -33.07
CA SER A 101 -2.70 8.05 -33.40
C SER A 101 -3.86 7.88 -32.40
N ALA A 102 -3.80 6.90 -31.52
CA ALA A 102 -4.78 6.77 -30.45
C ALA A 102 -4.55 7.91 -29.46
N ILE A 103 -5.51 8.80 -29.34
CA ILE A 103 -5.56 9.79 -28.27
C ILE A 103 -5.85 9.03 -27.00
N PHE A 104 -4.81 8.58 -26.32
CA PHE A 104 -4.95 7.99 -24.99
C PHE A 104 -5.38 9.09 -24.04
N ASN A 105 -6.61 9.08 -23.63
CA ASN A 105 -6.98 9.64 -22.34
C ASN A 105 -6.25 8.79 -21.31
N GLY A 106 -5.18 9.31 -20.71
CA GLY A 106 -4.32 8.56 -19.81
C GLY A 106 -5.10 7.77 -18.77
N PHE A 107 -4.59 6.62 -18.40
CA PHE A 107 -5.19 5.80 -17.35
C PHE A 107 -5.18 6.60 -16.04
N THR A 108 -6.32 6.59 -15.37
CA THR A 108 -6.47 7.19 -14.04
C THR A 108 -7.06 6.19 -13.08
N TYR A 109 -6.44 6.03 -11.92
CA TYR A 109 -6.93 5.20 -10.84
C TYR A 109 -6.99 6.00 -9.54
N SER A 110 -8.07 5.86 -8.80
CA SER A 110 -8.20 6.42 -7.45
C SER A 110 -8.29 5.28 -6.45
N HIS A 111 -7.51 5.35 -5.40
CA HIS A 111 -7.59 4.40 -4.29
C HIS A 111 -8.90 4.56 -3.50
N ASN A 112 -9.54 5.74 -3.61
CA ASN A 112 -10.79 6.05 -2.94
C ASN A 112 -10.77 5.64 -1.47
N ALA A 113 -9.73 6.06 -0.76
CA ALA A 113 -9.61 5.82 0.67
C ALA A 113 -10.53 6.76 1.44
N PHE A 114 -11.04 6.26 2.54
CA PHE A 114 -11.93 6.97 3.43
C PHE A 114 -11.51 6.68 4.88
N ASP A 115 -11.50 7.72 5.69
CA ASP A 115 -11.31 7.66 7.12
C ASP A 115 -12.65 7.86 7.84
N GLU A 116 -13.00 6.94 8.77
CA GLU A 116 -14.31 6.99 9.45
C GLU A 116 -14.42 8.17 10.40
N GLU A 117 -13.32 8.58 10.97
CA GLU A 117 -13.20 9.73 11.88
C GLU A 117 -13.06 11.06 11.12
N GLN A 118 -12.98 10.99 9.78
CA GLN A 118 -12.83 12.13 8.87
C GLN A 118 -11.48 12.85 9.01
N ASP A 119 -10.46 12.11 9.40
CA ASP A 119 -9.11 12.64 9.44
C ASP A 119 -8.55 12.92 8.04
N SER A 120 -7.63 13.85 7.97
CA SER A 120 -7.00 14.25 6.72
C SER A 120 -6.06 13.16 6.21
N LEU A 121 -6.34 12.64 5.03
CA LEU A 121 -5.50 11.63 4.39
C LEU A 121 -4.43 12.28 3.50
N SER A 122 -3.25 11.68 3.49
CA SER A 122 -2.19 11.97 2.53
C SER A 122 -1.64 10.67 1.95
N TYR A 123 -1.12 10.74 0.73
CA TYR A 123 -0.65 9.56 0.00
C TYR A 123 0.82 9.73 -0.37
N ILE A 124 1.58 8.68 -0.15
CA ILE A 124 2.99 8.63 -0.52
C ILE A 124 3.32 7.29 -1.18
N TRP A 125 4.32 7.29 -2.05
CA TRP A 125 4.87 6.06 -2.57
C TRP A 125 5.62 5.29 -1.49
N GLY A 126 5.36 3.97 -1.40
CA GLY A 126 6.06 3.07 -0.50
C GLY A 126 6.97 2.09 -1.23
N MET A 127 8.01 1.63 -0.56
CA MET A 127 8.84 0.53 -1.09
C MET A 127 8.08 -0.79 -1.02
N PRO A 128 8.12 -1.63 -2.07
CA PRO A 128 7.60 -2.97 -2.01
C PRO A 128 8.44 -3.80 -1.03
N LEU A 129 7.79 -4.45 -0.09
CA LEU A 129 8.45 -5.28 0.93
C LEU A 129 8.28 -6.76 0.59
N ASP A 130 9.33 -7.55 0.86
CA ASP A 130 9.32 -9.00 0.79
C ASP A 130 8.61 -9.61 2.01
N ASP A 131 8.36 -10.92 1.99
CA ASP A 131 7.77 -11.69 3.10
C ASP A 131 8.81 -12.18 4.12
N LEU A 132 10.05 -11.72 4.04
CA LEU A 132 11.09 -11.98 5.01
C LEU A 132 10.75 -11.42 6.39
N SER A 133 11.46 -11.89 7.41
CA SER A 133 11.27 -11.42 8.79
C SER A 133 11.27 -9.89 8.89
N TYR A 134 10.13 -9.36 9.27
CA TYR A 134 9.95 -7.91 9.38
C TYR A 134 10.67 -7.37 10.62
N ASP A 135 11.48 -6.32 10.42
CA ASP A 135 12.17 -5.61 11.48
C ASP A 135 11.53 -4.22 11.67
N TYR A 136 10.85 -4.01 12.79
CA TYR A 136 10.18 -2.73 13.08
C TYR A 136 11.14 -1.57 13.35
N LEU A 137 12.38 -1.85 13.75
CA LEU A 137 13.43 -0.84 13.94
C LEU A 137 14.06 -0.43 12.60
N ASN A 138 13.96 -1.29 11.59
CA ASN A 138 14.41 -1.02 10.24
C ASN A 138 13.34 -1.47 9.23
N PRO A 139 12.21 -0.77 9.16
CA PRO A 139 10.98 -1.22 8.50
C PRO A 139 11.08 -1.38 6.98
N ASN A 140 12.17 -0.93 6.37
CA ASN A 140 12.46 -1.11 4.94
C ASN A 140 13.61 -2.09 4.68
N SER A 141 14.06 -2.86 5.68
CA SER A 141 15.15 -3.84 5.54
C SER A 141 14.87 -4.93 4.51
N THR A 142 13.59 -5.23 4.29
CA THR A 142 13.14 -6.23 3.32
C THR A 142 12.66 -5.61 1.99
N ALA A 143 13.04 -4.35 1.72
CA ALA A 143 12.62 -3.69 0.49
C ALA A 143 13.19 -4.38 -0.74
N ILE A 144 12.31 -4.63 -1.71
CA ILE A 144 12.68 -5.28 -2.97
C ILE A 144 13.21 -4.20 -3.93
N PRO A 145 14.40 -4.37 -4.51
CA PRO A 145 14.95 -3.40 -5.43
C PRO A 145 14.21 -3.41 -6.77
N PHE A 146 14.15 -2.25 -7.41
CA PHE A 146 13.63 -2.10 -8.77
C PHE A 146 14.70 -2.32 -9.82
N SER A 147 14.30 -2.84 -10.98
CA SER A 147 15.12 -2.88 -12.18
C SER A 147 15.19 -1.47 -12.80
N GLN A 148 16.36 -1.05 -13.25
CA GLN A 148 16.49 0.21 -13.95
C GLN A 148 15.65 0.23 -15.25
N PRO A 149 14.94 1.33 -15.58
CA PRO A 149 14.99 2.67 -14.95
C PRO A 149 13.97 2.90 -13.81
N TYR A 150 13.28 1.88 -13.37
CA TYR A 150 12.19 1.99 -12.39
C TYR A 150 12.69 2.24 -10.96
N THR A 151 11.86 2.91 -10.16
CA THR A 151 12.08 3.17 -8.74
C THR A 151 10.76 3.04 -7.98
N TYR A 152 10.79 3.07 -6.65
CA TYR A 152 9.56 3.02 -5.87
C TYR A 152 8.68 4.26 -6.05
N THR A 153 9.24 5.41 -6.43
CA THR A 153 8.49 6.64 -6.76
C THR A 153 8.13 6.74 -8.24
N ASN A 154 8.69 5.89 -9.07
CA ASN A 154 8.39 5.79 -10.49
C ASN A 154 8.35 4.31 -10.91
N PRO A 155 7.41 3.51 -10.37
CA PRO A 155 7.34 2.07 -10.62
C PRO A 155 6.90 1.72 -12.05
N ILE A 156 6.26 2.66 -12.73
CA ILE A 156 5.86 2.58 -14.14
C ILE A 156 6.27 3.91 -14.78
N ASN A 157 6.84 3.86 -15.97
CA ASN A 157 7.33 5.06 -16.61
C ASN A 157 6.19 6.07 -16.89
N GLY A 158 6.35 7.29 -16.38
CA GLY A 158 5.37 8.36 -16.55
C GLY A 158 4.20 8.34 -15.57
N ILE A 159 4.23 7.47 -14.55
CA ILE A 159 3.20 7.47 -13.52
C ILE A 159 3.35 8.68 -12.58
N GLU A 160 2.25 9.33 -12.29
CA GLU A 160 2.16 10.42 -11.33
C GLU A 160 1.11 10.10 -10.27
N MET A 161 1.28 10.63 -9.07
CA MET A 161 0.32 10.50 -7.98
C MET A 161 0.06 11.87 -7.35
N ASP A 162 -1.21 12.21 -7.26
CA ASP A 162 -1.66 13.33 -6.44
C ASP A 162 -1.63 12.91 -4.96
N THR A 163 -0.76 13.53 -4.17
CA THR A 163 -0.55 13.17 -2.77
C THR A 163 -1.71 13.56 -1.85
N ALA A 164 -2.62 14.40 -2.28
CA ALA A 164 -3.80 14.78 -1.50
C ALA A 164 -4.99 13.84 -1.74
N SER A 165 -5.17 13.36 -2.98
CA SER A 165 -6.30 12.51 -3.35
C SER A 165 -5.95 11.04 -3.54
N GLY A 166 -4.66 10.69 -3.61
CA GLY A 166 -4.19 9.35 -3.95
C GLY A 166 -4.47 8.95 -5.40
N ARG A 167 -4.92 9.90 -6.23
CA ARG A 167 -5.20 9.63 -7.63
C ARG A 167 -3.89 9.45 -8.38
N THR A 168 -3.76 8.32 -9.04
CA THR A 168 -2.64 8.02 -9.93
C THR A 168 -3.07 8.14 -11.38
N SER A 169 -2.18 8.64 -12.21
CA SER A 169 -2.39 8.80 -13.66
C SER A 169 -1.11 8.51 -14.43
N TYR A 170 -1.24 8.07 -15.66
CA TYR A 170 -0.15 7.95 -16.62
C TYR A 170 -0.64 7.76 -18.05
#